data_9358c3ff2526deb9c5593617db170e81
#
_entry.id   9358c3ff2526deb9c5593617db170e81
#
_cell.length_a   1.000
_cell.length_b   1.000
_cell.length_c   1.000
_cell.angle_alpha   90.00
_cell.angle_beta   90.00
_cell.angle_gamma   90.00
#
_symmetry.space_group_name_H-M   'P 1'
#
loop_
_entity.id
_entity.type
_entity.pdbx_description
1 polymer ?
#
loop_
_entity_poly.entity_id
_entity_poly.type
_entity_poly.pdbx_seq_one_letter_code
_entity_poly.pdbx_strand_id
1 'polypeptide(L)'
;MPTVGVSKLTVVTPSVALTDNDSIAADRLKNYRLFWGNPFDGTNDVSGSLSGVRDITMDGDIDGANVIRATSINLSTGSKSVSISAGRIVATNNIRSKESVTSDGNITAGGDISSQGNISAQGSVTALTTSDKRLKRDFDYTRSYTDRLLAMGRVCDFLYTEKARKRNKGGVDGEAHTGLIYQKVKEVLPSMAYETEDGYGALNYLSPDYINTIAGATQETARLVKALMGDIERLKKELSELKGKGGK
;
A
#
# COMPACT_ATOMS: atom_id res chain seq x y z
N MET A 1 61.22 16.82 -68.20
CA MET A 1 61.01 16.98 -66.73
C MET A 1 61.15 15.62 -66.09
N PRO A 2 62.03 15.41 -65.16
CA PRO A 2 62.15 14.13 -64.51
C PRO A 2 60.95 13.96 -63.51
N THR A 3 60.15 12.92 -63.72
CA THR A 3 59.14 12.44 -62.79
C THR A 3 59.88 11.94 -61.57
N VAL A 4 59.73 12.66 -60.44
CA VAL A 4 60.17 12.13 -59.15
C VAL A 4 59.13 11.09 -58.76
N GLY A 5 59.45 9.87 -59.11
CA GLY A 5 58.73 8.73 -58.62
C GLY A 5 58.99 8.61 -57.10
N VAL A 6 57.99 8.85 -56.29
CA VAL A 6 58.07 8.50 -54.88
C VAL A 6 58.05 6.99 -54.81
N SER A 7 59.20 6.38 -54.82
CA SER A 7 59.38 4.94 -54.94
C SER A 7 59.15 4.18 -53.61
N LYS A 8 58.87 4.89 -52.53
CA LYS A 8 58.55 4.21 -51.30
C LYS A 8 57.96 5.15 -50.22
N LEU A 9 56.70 5.06 -50.00
CA LEU A 9 56.15 5.54 -48.74
C LEU A 9 56.45 4.50 -47.61
N THR A 10 57.45 4.80 -46.80
CA THR A 10 57.71 3.98 -45.63
C THR A 10 56.76 4.40 -44.55
N VAL A 11 55.67 3.70 -44.46
CA VAL A 11 54.79 3.84 -43.27
C VAL A 11 55.50 3.20 -42.06
N VAL A 12 55.85 4.01 -41.08
CA VAL A 12 56.63 3.62 -39.89
C VAL A 12 55.87 2.67 -38.96
N THR A 13 54.62 2.40 -39.21
CA THR A 13 53.85 1.37 -38.52
C THR A 13 53.62 0.20 -39.49
N PRO A 14 54.24 -0.95 -39.25
CA PRO A 14 54.02 -2.12 -40.08
C PRO A 14 52.58 -2.55 -39.94
N SER A 15 51.94 -2.76 -41.07
CA SER A 15 50.62 -3.33 -41.31
C SER A 15 49.53 -2.37 -41.85
N VAL A 16 49.91 -1.24 -42.41
CA VAL A 16 48.97 -0.50 -43.24
C VAL A 16 49.32 -0.77 -44.71
N ALA A 17 48.48 -1.49 -45.42
CA ALA A 17 48.55 -1.65 -46.87
C ALA A 17 47.66 -0.57 -47.50
N LEU A 18 48.24 0.23 -48.43
CA LEU A 18 47.47 1.08 -49.31
C LEU A 18 46.95 0.20 -50.47
N THR A 19 45.66 0.11 -50.67
CA THR A 19 45.01 -0.55 -51.76
C THR A 19 44.74 0.48 -52.89
N ASP A 20 44.50 0.03 -54.12
CA ASP A 20 44.26 0.87 -55.26
C ASP A 20 43.07 1.84 -55.18
N ASN A 21 42.33 1.75 -54.13
CA ASN A 21 41.16 2.62 -53.79
C ASN A 21 41.43 3.65 -52.69
N ASP A 22 42.69 4.00 -52.45
CA ASP A 22 43.08 4.95 -51.40
C ASP A 22 42.55 4.61 -49.96
N SER A 23 42.08 3.38 -49.74
CA SER A 23 41.69 2.92 -48.45
C SER A 23 42.87 2.30 -47.70
N ILE A 24 43.07 2.73 -46.49
CA ILE A 24 44.08 2.16 -45.59
C ILE A 24 43.36 1.06 -44.78
N ALA A 25 43.69 -0.18 -45.10
CA ALA A 25 43.21 -1.32 -44.30
C ALA A 25 44.33 -1.81 -43.38
N ALA A 26 44.01 -1.98 -42.13
CA ALA A 26 44.89 -2.64 -41.17
C ALA A 26 44.28 -4.01 -40.86
N ASP A 27 45.00 -5.08 -41.25
CA ASP A 27 44.52 -6.44 -40.96
C ASP A 27 44.46 -6.71 -39.46
N ARG A 28 45.42 -6.14 -38.73
CA ARG A 28 45.44 -6.21 -37.27
C ARG A 28 46.41 -5.18 -36.68
N LEU A 29 46.23 -4.85 -35.44
CA LEU A 29 47.21 -4.06 -34.70
C LEU A 29 48.42 -4.93 -34.40
N LYS A 30 49.65 -4.44 -34.69
CA LYS A 30 50.88 -5.16 -34.39
C LYS A 30 51.00 -5.57 -32.95
N ASN A 31 50.57 -4.71 -32.04
CA ASN A 31 50.41 -4.99 -30.62
C ASN A 31 48.94 -4.77 -30.27
N TYR A 32 48.35 -5.73 -29.62
CA TYR A 32 47.00 -5.56 -29.09
C TYR A 32 46.90 -4.34 -28.17
N ARG A 33 45.79 -3.70 -28.17
CA ARG A 33 45.42 -2.66 -27.23
C ARG A 33 44.39 -3.23 -26.26
N LEU A 34 44.40 -2.75 -25.05
CA LEU A 34 43.32 -3.06 -24.14
C LEU A 34 42.15 -2.11 -24.44
N PHE A 35 41.05 -2.69 -24.90
CA PHE A 35 39.80 -1.98 -25.08
C PHE A 35 38.90 -2.34 -23.91
N TRP A 36 38.75 -1.40 -23.00
CA TRP A 36 38.08 -1.62 -21.70
C TRP A 36 38.58 -2.85 -20.91
N GLY A 37 39.89 -3.02 -20.91
CA GLY A 37 40.53 -4.15 -20.21
C GLY A 37 40.62 -5.43 -21.04
N ASN A 38 40.00 -5.51 -22.21
CA ASN A 38 40.05 -6.68 -23.10
C ASN A 38 41.09 -6.47 -24.22
N PRO A 39 41.89 -7.49 -24.53
CA PRO A 39 42.82 -7.43 -25.66
C PRO A 39 42.06 -7.26 -27.00
N PHE A 40 42.46 -6.31 -27.82
CA PHE A 40 41.89 -6.04 -29.13
C PHE A 40 43.01 -5.79 -30.14
N ASP A 41 43.02 -6.55 -31.19
CA ASP A 41 43.99 -6.43 -32.30
C ASP A 41 43.34 -6.03 -33.64
N GLY A 42 42.07 -5.82 -33.69
CA GLY A 42 41.30 -5.42 -34.88
C GLY A 42 40.79 -6.57 -35.71
N THR A 43 41.06 -7.83 -35.36
CA THR A 43 40.66 -8.99 -36.17
C THR A 43 39.27 -9.52 -35.81
N ASN A 44 38.82 -9.30 -34.60
CA ASN A 44 37.53 -9.79 -34.10
C ASN A 44 36.85 -8.73 -33.25
N ASP A 45 35.59 -8.95 -32.98
CA ASP A 45 34.85 -8.14 -32.03
C ASP A 45 35.41 -8.27 -30.62
N VAL A 46 35.31 -7.24 -29.82
CA VAL A 46 35.75 -7.25 -28.44
C VAL A 46 34.74 -8.04 -27.61
N SER A 47 35.16 -9.18 -27.07
CA SER A 47 34.38 -10.00 -26.16
C SER A 47 35.07 -10.08 -24.79
N GLY A 48 34.30 -10.18 -23.72
CA GLY A 48 34.79 -10.27 -22.37
C GLY A 48 34.25 -9.20 -21.43
N SER A 49 34.84 -9.10 -20.23
CA SER A 49 34.39 -8.14 -19.24
C SER A 49 34.93 -6.73 -19.51
N LEU A 50 34.05 -5.74 -19.40
CA LEU A 50 34.45 -4.34 -19.37
C LEU A 50 34.92 -3.98 -17.95
N SER A 51 36.13 -3.51 -17.80
CA SER A 51 36.68 -3.11 -16.51
C SER A 51 37.21 -1.68 -16.55
N GLY A 52 37.09 -0.95 -15.44
CA GLY A 52 37.58 0.43 -15.33
C GLY A 52 36.79 1.45 -16.16
N VAL A 53 35.61 1.11 -16.64
CA VAL A 53 34.75 2.04 -17.39
C VAL A 53 33.95 2.84 -16.38
N ARG A 54 34.04 4.18 -16.45
CA ARG A 54 33.28 5.08 -15.60
C ARG A 54 31.86 5.28 -16.09
N ASP A 55 31.73 5.58 -17.39
CA ASP A 55 30.46 5.90 -18.02
C ASP A 55 30.31 5.10 -19.33
N ILE A 56 29.15 4.52 -19.54
CA ILE A 56 28.74 3.87 -20.78
C ILE A 56 27.52 4.62 -21.31
N THR A 57 27.65 5.28 -22.45
CA THR A 57 26.52 5.88 -23.16
C THR A 57 26.14 4.95 -24.31
N MET A 58 24.88 4.58 -24.39
CA MET A 58 24.36 3.71 -25.44
C MET A 58 23.11 4.35 -26.04
N ASP A 59 23.05 4.36 -27.38
CA ASP A 59 21.86 4.80 -28.13
C ASP A 59 20.84 3.67 -28.31
N GLY A 60 21.20 2.45 -27.92
CA GLY A 60 20.39 1.24 -28.04
C GLY A 60 20.19 0.50 -26.70
N ASP A 61 19.78 -0.74 -26.83
CA ASP A 61 19.43 -1.58 -25.68
C ASP A 61 20.66 -2.31 -25.10
N ILE A 62 20.59 -2.67 -23.82
CA ILE A 62 21.47 -3.68 -23.20
C ILE A 62 20.73 -5.00 -23.30
N ASP A 63 21.05 -5.79 -24.33
CA ASP A 63 20.44 -7.10 -24.53
C ASP A 63 21.28 -8.23 -23.93
N GLY A 64 20.63 -9.28 -23.46
CA GLY A 64 21.28 -10.49 -22.93
C GLY A 64 21.97 -10.34 -21.56
N ALA A 65 21.77 -9.25 -20.83
CA ALA A 65 22.34 -9.10 -19.50
C ALA A 65 21.64 -10.01 -18.47
N ASN A 66 22.34 -10.99 -17.96
CA ASN A 66 21.80 -11.88 -16.91
C ASN A 66 21.63 -11.16 -15.56
N VAL A 67 22.54 -10.26 -15.21
CA VAL A 67 22.52 -9.52 -13.95
C VAL A 67 23.09 -8.12 -14.14
N ILE A 68 22.35 -7.12 -13.69
CA ILE A 68 22.84 -5.76 -13.53
C ILE A 68 22.99 -5.51 -12.02
N ARG A 69 24.24 -5.33 -11.55
CA ARG A 69 24.54 -4.97 -10.16
C ARG A 69 25.00 -3.52 -10.12
N ALA A 70 24.26 -2.68 -9.42
CA ALA A 70 24.58 -1.27 -9.26
C ALA A 70 24.20 -0.80 -7.84
N THR A 71 24.89 0.21 -7.34
CA THR A 71 24.48 0.90 -6.09
C THR A 71 23.15 1.60 -6.27
N SER A 72 22.87 2.11 -7.47
CA SER A 72 21.59 2.67 -7.86
C SER A 72 21.34 2.47 -9.35
N ILE A 73 20.10 2.25 -9.74
CA ILE A 73 19.61 2.26 -11.11
C ILE A 73 18.58 3.37 -11.21
N ASN A 74 18.90 4.42 -11.97
CA ASN A 74 17.98 5.52 -12.22
C ASN A 74 17.39 5.38 -13.62
N LEU A 75 16.10 5.10 -13.70
CA LEU A 75 15.35 4.99 -14.93
C LEU A 75 14.51 6.27 -15.10
N SER A 76 14.94 7.16 -15.97
CA SER A 76 14.25 8.42 -16.27
C SER A 76 13.97 8.50 -17.77
N THR A 77 12.72 8.62 -18.13
CA THR A 77 12.26 8.66 -19.53
C THR A 77 11.60 9.97 -19.93
N GLY A 78 11.68 11.00 -19.08
CA GLY A 78 10.93 12.24 -19.30
C GLY A 78 9.41 11.96 -19.27
N SER A 79 8.73 12.16 -20.39
CA SER A 79 7.28 11.96 -20.53
C SER A 79 6.87 10.53 -20.92
N LYS A 80 7.80 9.60 -21.04
CA LYS A 80 7.51 8.22 -21.45
C LYS A 80 7.42 7.28 -20.26
N SER A 81 6.74 6.16 -20.45
CA SER A 81 6.66 5.10 -19.44
C SER A 81 7.97 4.29 -19.39
N VAL A 82 8.32 3.84 -18.19
CA VAL A 82 9.33 2.80 -17.97
C VAL A 82 8.59 1.50 -17.68
N SER A 83 8.87 0.46 -18.47
CA SER A 83 8.32 -0.86 -18.27
C SER A 83 9.37 -1.80 -17.69
N ILE A 84 9.07 -2.44 -16.56
CA ILE A 84 9.87 -3.53 -16.00
C ILE A 84 9.02 -4.78 -16.08
N SER A 85 9.29 -5.61 -17.10
CA SER A 85 8.62 -6.91 -17.26
C SER A 85 9.47 -7.99 -16.60
N ALA A 86 9.04 -8.45 -15.43
CA ALA A 86 9.77 -9.44 -14.65
C ALA A 86 8.80 -10.43 -14.01
N GLY A 87 9.22 -11.67 -13.86
CA GLY A 87 8.45 -12.67 -13.10
C GLY A 87 8.34 -12.33 -11.62
N ARG A 88 9.30 -11.59 -11.08
CA ARG A 88 9.31 -11.16 -9.67
C ARG A 88 10.14 -9.90 -9.47
N ILE A 89 9.57 -8.95 -8.74
CA ILE A 89 10.29 -7.78 -8.22
C ILE A 89 10.41 -7.95 -6.71
N VAL A 90 11.64 -7.91 -6.18
CA VAL A 90 11.91 -8.00 -4.74
C VAL A 90 12.56 -6.71 -4.26
N ALA A 91 11.90 -6.02 -3.35
CA ALA A 91 12.46 -4.89 -2.63
C ALA A 91 12.66 -5.31 -1.16
N THR A 92 13.87 -5.13 -0.63
CA THR A 92 14.18 -5.41 0.79
C THR A 92 13.68 -4.33 1.73
N ASN A 93 13.40 -3.15 1.19
CA ASN A 93 12.88 -2.00 1.94
C ASN A 93 11.54 -1.55 1.33
N ASN A 94 11.49 -0.31 0.84
CA ASN A 94 10.24 0.31 0.41
C ASN A 94 10.10 0.33 -1.12
N ILE A 95 8.87 0.09 -1.59
CA ILE A 95 8.42 0.51 -2.91
C ILE A 95 7.60 1.79 -2.70
N ARG A 96 8.02 2.90 -3.32
CA ARG A 96 7.34 4.20 -3.20
C ARG A 96 6.83 4.65 -4.56
N SER A 97 5.55 4.96 -4.62
CA SER A 97 4.91 5.65 -5.74
C SER A 97 4.42 7.03 -5.28
N LYS A 98 4.53 8.04 -6.14
CA LYS A 98 3.98 9.38 -5.88
C LYS A 98 2.50 9.50 -6.23
N GLU A 99 2.00 8.63 -7.10
CA GLU A 99 0.64 8.68 -7.62
C GLU A 99 -0.14 7.43 -7.22
N SER A 100 -0.07 6.37 -8.00
CA SER A 100 -0.85 5.16 -7.79
C SER A 100 -0.01 3.89 -7.84
N VAL A 101 -0.47 2.86 -7.15
CA VAL A 101 -0.04 1.46 -7.34
C VAL A 101 -1.27 0.70 -7.77
N THR A 102 -1.22 0.11 -8.97
CA THR A 102 -2.30 -0.71 -9.52
C THR A 102 -1.89 -2.17 -9.58
N SER A 103 -2.79 -3.08 -9.22
CA SER A 103 -2.59 -4.52 -9.31
C SER A 103 -3.85 -5.15 -9.92
N ASP A 104 -3.68 -5.94 -10.98
CA ASP A 104 -4.77 -6.72 -11.59
C ASP A 104 -5.09 -8.00 -10.79
N GLY A 105 -4.24 -8.35 -9.83
CA GLY A 105 -4.41 -9.49 -8.96
C GLY A 105 -4.51 -9.08 -7.48
N ASN A 106 -4.12 -9.99 -6.61
CA ASN A 106 -4.16 -9.78 -5.18
C ASN A 106 -3.04 -8.88 -4.68
N ILE A 107 -3.33 -8.05 -3.69
CA ILE A 107 -2.33 -7.38 -2.85
C ILE A 107 -2.34 -8.09 -1.50
N THR A 108 -1.21 -8.71 -1.12
CA THR A 108 -1.06 -9.39 0.16
C THR A 108 -0.05 -8.64 1.02
N ALA A 109 -0.46 -8.28 2.22
CA ALA A 109 0.40 -7.68 3.23
C ALA A 109 0.57 -8.66 4.40
N GLY A 110 1.81 -8.84 4.87
CA GLY A 110 2.08 -9.61 6.09
C GLY A 110 1.84 -8.82 7.38
N GLY A 111 1.60 -7.52 7.26
CA GLY A 111 1.25 -6.59 8.33
C GLY A 111 0.08 -5.71 7.93
N ASP A 112 0.01 -4.53 8.50
CA ASP A 112 -1.09 -3.61 8.28
C ASP A 112 -1.06 -2.96 6.88
N ILE A 113 -2.25 -2.67 6.35
CA ILE A 113 -2.46 -1.75 5.23
C ILE A 113 -3.08 -0.49 5.81
N SER A 114 -2.36 0.64 5.75
CA SER A 114 -2.85 1.93 6.23
C SER A 114 -3.09 2.91 5.11
N SER A 115 -4.12 3.74 5.25
CA SER A 115 -4.49 4.80 4.33
C SER A 115 -4.78 6.08 5.11
N GLN A 116 -4.32 7.22 4.61
CA GLN A 116 -4.73 8.54 5.14
C GLN A 116 -6.07 9.01 4.59
N GLY A 117 -6.54 8.40 3.51
CA GLY A 117 -7.84 8.64 2.90
C GLY A 117 -8.77 7.44 3.04
N ASN A 118 -9.71 7.34 2.13
CA ASN A 118 -10.69 6.25 2.14
C ASN A 118 -10.10 4.95 1.61
N ILE A 119 -10.57 3.83 2.16
CA ILE A 119 -10.44 2.50 1.57
C ILE A 119 -11.83 2.12 1.09
N SER A 120 -11.99 1.91 -0.21
CA SER A 120 -13.27 1.51 -0.80
C SER A 120 -13.16 0.16 -1.50
N ALA A 121 -14.20 -0.66 -1.41
CA ALA A 121 -14.33 -1.93 -2.10
C ALA A 121 -15.68 -1.97 -2.82
N GLN A 122 -15.70 -2.47 -4.06
CA GLN A 122 -16.96 -2.72 -4.78
C GLN A 122 -17.68 -3.97 -4.27
N GLY A 123 -16.96 -4.85 -3.59
CA GLY A 123 -17.49 -6.06 -2.97
C GLY A 123 -17.50 -5.95 -1.44
N SER A 124 -17.40 -7.10 -0.80
CA SER A 124 -17.38 -7.17 0.66
C SER A 124 -15.98 -6.92 1.24
N VAL A 125 -15.92 -6.27 2.38
CA VAL A 125 -14.73 -6.24 3.25
C VAL A 125 -14.94 -7.27 4.34
N THR A 126 -14.10 -8.30 4.38
CA THR A 126 -14.18 -9.37 5.38
C THR A 126 -13.10 -9.16 6.43
N ALA A 127 -13.51 -8.92 7.69
CA ALA A 127 -12.64 -8.87 8.83
C ALA A 127 -12.89 -10.11 9.72
N LEU A 128 -11.92 -11.01 9.79
CA LEU A 128 -12.02 -12.23 10.59
C LEU A 128 -11.36 -12.02 11.95
N THR A 129 -12.11 -12.32 13.02
CA THR A 129 -11.61 -12.33 14.38
C THR A 129 -11.88 -13.71 14.99
N THR A 130 -10.86 -14.30 15.63
CA THR A 130 -11.01 -15.59 16.30
C THR A 130 -12.05 -15.50 17.41
N SER A 131 -13.09 -16.36 17.33
CA SER A 131 -14.20 -16.39 18.27
C SER A 131 -14.53 -17.79 18.81
N ASP A 132 -13.63 -18.77 18.59
CA ASP A 132 -13.80 -20.13 19.08
C ASP A 132 -13.80 -20.16 20.60
N LYS A 133 -14.81 -20.82 21.20
CA LYS A 133 -14.95 -20.97 22.67
C LYS A 133 -13.71 -21.62 23.31
N ARG A 134 -13.05 -22.54 22.62
CA ARG A 134 -11.86 -23.24 23.11
C ARG A 134 -10.65 -22.32 23.34
N LEU A 135 -10.66 -21.15 22.72
CA LEU A 135 -9.61 -20.13 22.82
C LEU A 135 -10.00 -18.96 23.75
N LYS A 136 -11.15 -19.07 24.43
CA LYS A 136 -11.67 -18.06 25.35
C LYS A 136 -11.86 -18.66 26.75
N ARG A 137 -11.71 -17.84 27.76
CA ARG A 137 -11.93 -18.17 29.16
C ARG A 137 -12.60 -17.02 29.91
N ASP A 138 -12.99 -17.24 31.14
CA ASP A 138 -13.50 -16.22 32.06
C ASP A 138 -14.72 -15.46 31.50
N PHE A 139 -15.73 -16.21 31.03
CA PHE A 139 -16.94 -15.64 30.42
C PHE A 139 -17.74 -14.91 31.51
N ASP A 140 -17.85 -13.59 31.37
CA ASP A 140 -18.67 -12.73 32.24
C ASP A 140 -19.95 -12.32 31.50
N TYR A 141 -21.09 -12.76 32.04
CA TYR A 141 -22.44 -12.44 31.53
C TYR A 141 -23.20 -11.47 32.44
N THR A 142 -22.54 -10.89 33.45
CA THR A 142 -23.18 -10.02 34.45
C THR A 142 -23.22 -8.56 34.04
N ARG A 143 -22.43 -8.18 33.07
CA ARG A 143 -22.34 -6.79 32.59
C ARG A 143 -23.54 -6.43 31.73
N SER A 144 -24.15 -5.26 31.99
CA SER A 144 -25.17 -4.68 31.12
C SER A 144 -24.49 -3.97 29.93
N TYR A 145 -24.80 -4.42 28.75
CA TYR A 145 -24.36 -3.77 27.50
C TYR A 145 -25.20 -2.54 27.18
N THR A 146 -26.47 -2.52 27.60
CA THR A 146 -27.35 -1.36 27.50
C THR A 146 -26.81 -0.21 28.32
N ASP A 147 -26.44 -0.45 29.59
CA ASP A 147 -25.85 0.58 30.43
C ASP A 147 -24.52 1.09 29.88
N ARG A 148 -23.68 0.17 29.36
CA ARG A 148 -22.42 0.54 28.71
C ARG A 148 -22.66 1.44 27.49
N LEU A 149 -23.62 1.08 26.64
CA LEU A 149 -23.96 1.88 25.46
C LEU A 149 -24.45 3.27 25.84
N LEU A 150 -25.31 3.37 26.85
CA LEU A 150 -25.83 4.66 27.36
C LEU A 150 -24.72 5.50 28.00
N ALA A 151 -23.77 4.87 28.70
CA ALA A 151 -22.66 5.55 29.36
C ALA A 151 -21.67 6.19 28.38
N MET A 152 -21.58 5.71 27.12
CA MET A 152 -20.78 6.35 26.07
C MET A 152 -21.27 7.75 25.68
N GLY A 153 -22.44 8.15 26.17
CA GLY A 153 -23.09 9.42 25.87
C GLY A 153 -24.05 9.32 24.69
N ARG A 154 -24.72 10.43 24.42
CA ARG A 154 -25.69 10.51 23.33
C ARG A 154 -24.98 10.69 22.01
N VAL A 155 -25.46 10.02 20.99
CA VAL A 155 -25.12 10.34 19.59
C VAL A 155 -25.60 11.77 19.31
N CYS A 156 -24.77 12.56 18.69
CA CYS A 156 -25.07 13.96 18.33
C CYS A 156 -24.64 14.29 16.92
N ASP A 157 -25.30 15.27 16.33
CA ASP A 157 -24.88 15.88 15.09
C ASP A 157 -23.91 17.02 15.38
N PHE A 158 -22.89 17.15 14.56
CA PHE A 158 -21.85 18.16 14.74
C PHE A 158 -21.25 18.61 13.40
N LEU A 159 -20.62 19.78 13.42
CA LEU A 159 -19.79 20.29 12.33
C LEU A 159 -18.32 20.25 12.74
N TYR A 160 -17.45 19.89 11.84
CA TYR A 160 -16.03 20.04 12.08
C TYR A 160 -15.59 21.51 12.07
N THR A 161 -14.73 21.87 12.99
CA THR A 161 -14.13 23.20 13.04
C THR A 161 -13.22 23.45 11.84
N GLU A 162 -12.93 24.71 11.52
CA GLU A 162 -11.93 25.05 10.50
C GLU A 162 -10.55 24.45 10.79
N LYS A 163 -10.18 24.33 12.08
CA LYS A 163 -8.94 23.67 12.48
C LYS A 163 -8.91 22.21 12.06
N ALA A 164 -10.00 21.48 12.23
CA ALA A 164 -10.13 20.09 11.81
C ALA A 164 -10.08 19.98 10.28
N ARG A 165 -10.76 20.87 9.56
CA ARG A 165 -10.75 20.89 8.09
C ARG A 165 -9.36 21.18 7.52
N LYS A 166 -8.62 22.11 8.09
CA LYS A 166 -7.24 22.42 7.68
C LYS A 166 -6.26 21.27 7.94
N ARG A 167 -6.50 20.50 9.01
CA ARG A 167 -5.69 19.34 9.38
C ARG A 167 -5.91 18.15 8.45
N ASN A 168 -7.12 17.88 8.05
CA ASN A 168 -7.51 16.66 7.35
C ASN A 168 -8.01 16.99 5.92
N LYS A 169 -7.05 17.25 5.02
CA LYS A 169 -7.27 17.79 3.66
C LYS A 169 -8.18 16.98 2.72
N GLY A 170 -8.63 15.78 3.11
CA GLY A 170 -9.43 14.93 2.23
C GLY A 170 -10.62 14.23 2.89
N GLY A 171 -10.85 14.39 4.20
CA GLY A 171 -11.87 13.62 4.91
C GLY A 171 -12.84 14.44 5.77
N VAL A 172 -12.75 15.76 5.73
CA VAL A 172 -13.59 16.65 6.56
C VAL A 172 -14.11 17.77 5.68
N ASP A 173 -15.40 17.74 5.41
CA ASP A 173 -16.14 18.74 4.64
C ASP A 173 -16.82 19.78 5.54
N GLY A 174 -17.70 20.58 4.98
CA GLY A 174 -18.53 21.55 5.70
C GLY A 174 -19.88 21.01 6.13
N GLU A 175 -20.16 19.74 5.89
CA GLU A 175 -21.44 19.11 6.15
C GLU A 175 -21.57 18.66 7.61
N ALA A 176 -22.80 18.44 8.04
CA ALA A 176 -23.08 17.88 9.36
C ALA A 176 -22.77 16.39 9.42
N HIS A 177 -22.11 15.98 10.46
CA HIS A 177 -21.78 14.59 10.76
C HIS A 177 -22.45 14.15 12.03
N THR A 178 -22.71 12.86 12.15
CA THR A 178 -23.32 12.24 13.32
C THR A 178 -22.32 11.32 13.99
N GLY A 179 -22.19 11.39 15.31
CA GLY A 179 -21.26 10.52 16.01
C GLY A 179 -21.26 10.67 17.52
N LEU A 180 -20.34 9.97 18.16
CA LEU A 180 -20.06 9.97 19.58
C LEU A 180 -18.87 10.90 19.90
N ILE A 181 -18.78 11.31 21.15
CA ILE A 181 -17.68 12.17 21.64
C ILE A 181 -16.54 11.27 22.19
N TYR A 182 -15.35 11.43 21.65
CA TYR A 182 -14.16 10.64 22.00
C TYR A 182 -13.92 10.53 23.50
N GLN A 183 -13.97 11.63 24.25
CA GLN A 183 -13.67 11.66 25.66
C GLN A 183 -14.59 10.75 26.46
N LYS A 184 -15.88 10.72 26.12
CA LYS A 184 -16.86 9.85 26.78
C LYS A 184 -16.67 8.39 26.42
N VAL A 185 -16.40 8.11 25.17
CA VAL A 185 -16.13 6.74 24.71
C VAL A 185 -14.85 6.19 25.32
N LYS A 186 -13.79 6.99 25.43
CA LYS A 186 -12.51 6.58 26.04
C LYS A 186 -12.67 6.11 27.49
N GLU A 187 -13.57 6.74 28.25
CA GLU A 187 -13.84 6.35 29.64
C GLU A 187 -14.54 4.97 29.76
N VAL A 188 -15.40 4.64 28.81
CA VAL A 188 -16.31 3.47 28.89
C VAL A 188 -15.81 2.30 28.05
N LEU A 189 -15.28 2.56 26.87
CA LEU A 189 -14.83 1.57 25.89
C LEU A 189 -13.50 2.01 25.26
N PRO A 190 -12.39 1.97 26.02
CA PRO A 190 -11.10 2.44 25.57
C PRO A 190 -10.57 1.72 24.33
N SER A 191 -10.97 0.47 24.08
CA SER A 191 -10.58 -0.30 22.88
C SER A 191 -11.13 0.27 21.56
N MET A 192 -12.14 1.14 21.62
CA MET A 192 -12.66 1.88 20.47
C MET A 192 -11.95 3.22 20.25
N ALA A 193 -11.23 3.71 21.27
CA ALA A 193 -10.70 5.06 21.32
C ALA A 193 -9.19 5.08 21.00
N TYR A 194 -8.79 5.91 20.04
CA TYR A 194 -7.41 6.09 19.62
C TYR A 194 -6.97 7.53 19.84
N GLU A 195 -5.73 7.72 20.18
CA GLU A 195 -5.09 9.02 20.18
C GLU A 195 -4.17 9.12 18.96
N THR A 196 -4.35 10.15 18.16
CA THR A 196 -3.54 10.41 16.98
C THR A 196 -2.19 11.02 17.39
N GLU A 197 -1.15 10.94 16.54
CA GLU A 197 0.19 11.45 16.83
C GLU A 197 0.22 12.92 17.26
N ASP A 198 -0.74 13.71 16.80
CA ASP A 198 -0.88 15.14 17.14
C ASP A 198 -1.82 15.39 18.34
N GLY A 199 -2.12 14.35 19.13
CA GLY A 199 -2.82 14.43 20.41
C GLY A 199 -4.35 14.59 20.32
N TYR A 200 -4.96 14.36 19.15
CA TYR A 200 -6.43 14.36 19.02
C TYR A 200 -7.00 12.95 19.12
N GLY A 201 -8.15 12.84 19.75
CA GLY A 201 -8.88 11.59 19.84
C GLY A 201 -9.63 11.26 18.55
N ALA A 202 -9.62 9.98 18.20
CA ALA A 202 -10.39 9.39 17.12
C ALA A 202 -11.11 8.13 17.61
N LEU A 203 -12.23 7.76 16.98
CA LEU A 203 -13.01 6.58 17.31
C LEU A 203 -13.02 5.60 16.14
N ASN A 204 -12.78 4.33 16.46
CA ASN A 204 -12.96 3.23 15.53
C ASN A 204 -14.37 2.64 15.65
N TYR A 205 -15.28 3.10 14.81
CA TYR A 205 -16.66 2.59 14.76
C TYR A 205 -16.76 1.15 14.22
N LEU A 206 -15.69 0.60 13.65
CA LEU A 206 -15.60 -0.80 13.23
C LEU A 206 -14.92 -1.69 14.29
N SER A 207 -14.64 -1.16 15.48
CA SER A 207 -14.11 -1.95 16.58
C SER A 207 -15.03 -3.13 16.90
N PRO A 208 -14.51 -4.37 16.96
CA PRO A 208 -15.30 -5.52 17.37
C PRO A 208 -15.99 -5.34 18.71
N ASP A 209 -15.35 -4.68 19.67
CA ASP A 209 -15.93 -4.42 21.00
C ASP A 209 -17.12 -3.48 20.94
N TYR A 210 -17.08 -2.47 20.07
CA TYR A 210 -18.20 -1.56 19.85
C TYR A 210 -19.38 -2.27 19.20
N ILE A 211 -19.11 -3.03 18.12
CA ILE A 211 -20.15 -3.80 17.41
C ILE A 211 -20.79 -4.82 18.36
N ASN A 212 -19.98 -5.53 19.16
CA ASN A 212 -20.48 -6.49 20.14
C ASN A 212 -21.23 -5.82 21.30
N THR A 213 -20.85 -4.59 21.70
CA THR A 213 -21.61 -3.81 22.69
C THR A 213 -23.00 -3.46 22.15
N ILE A 214 -23.11 -3.01 20.89
CA ILE A 214 -24.41 -2.75 20.24
C ILE A 214 -25.23 -4.05 20.16
N ALA A 215 -24.63 -5.16 19.73
CA ALA A 215 -25.29 -6.44 19.61
C ALA A 215 -25.81 -6.92 20.99
N GLY A 216 -25.00 -6.80 22.04
CA GLY A 216 -25.38 -7.12 23.43
C GLY A 216 -26.54 -6.27 23.94
N ALA A 217 -26.46 -4.95 23.76
CA ALA A 217 -27.54 -4.02 24.14
C ALA A 217 -28.85 -4.32 23.39
N THR A 218 -28.75 -4.65 22.11
CA THR A 218 -29.91 -5.07 21.30
C THR A 218 -30.55 -6.36 21.85
N GLN A 219 -29.71 -7.35 22.22
CA GLN A 219 -30.21 -8.59 22.84
C GLN A 219 -30.88 -8.36 24.20
N GLU A 220 -30.33 -7.51 25.04
CA GLU A 220 -30.92 -7.12 26.33
C GLU A 220 -32.25 -6.41 26.12
N THR A 221 -32.30 -5.43 25.21
CA THR A 221 -33.54 -4.72 24.87
C THR A 221 -34.60 -5.67 24.34
N ALA A 222 -34.25 -6.61 23.46
CA ALA A 222 -35.19 -7.59 22.92
C ALA A 222 -35.76 -8.52 24.03
N ARG A 223 -34.93 -8.92 25.00
CA ARG A 223 -35.38 -9.71 26.16
C ARG A 223 -36.34 -8.91 27.05
N LEU A 224 -36.01 -7.64 27.32
CA LEU A 224 -36.87 -6.75 28.11
C LEU A 224 -38.20 -6.51 27.41
N VAL A 225 -38.23 -6.21 26.13
CA VAL A 225 -39.48 -6.04 25.35
C VAL A 225 -40.32 -7.30 25.41
N LYS A 226 -39.73 -8.49 25.26
CA LYS A 226 -40.45 -9.76 25.34
C LYS A 226 -41.06 -9.99 26.72
N ALA A 227 -40.34 -9.65 27.81
CA ALA A 227 -40.86 -9.74 29.17
C ALA A 227 -42.03 -8.77 29.39
N LEU A 228 -41.87 -7.51 28.95
CA LEU A 228 -42.94 -6.50 29.05
C LEU A 228 -44.20 -6.91 28.27
N MET A 229 -44.06 -7.50 27.10
CA MET A 229 -45.21 -8.03 26.32
C MET A 229 -45.93 -9.12 27.12
N GLY A 230 -45.20 -10.02 27.79
CA GLY A 230 -45.79 -11.03 28.68
C GLY A 230 -46.55 -10.42 29.85
N ASP A 231 -45.98 -9.40 30.48
CA ASP A 231 -46.64 -8.68 31.58
C ASP A 231 -47.91 -7.96 31.13
N ILE A 232 -47.87 -7.34 29.93
CA ILE A 232 -49.04 -6.68 29.33
C ILE A 232 -50.19 -7.70 29.09
N GLU A 233 -49.87 -8.87 28.58
CA GLU A 233 -50.91 -9.93 28.34
C GLU A 233 -51.46 -10.43 29.66
N ARG A 234 -50.64 -10.62 30.66
CA ARG A 234 -51.09 -10.98 32.02
C ARG A 234 -52.03 -9.89 32.58
N LEU A 235 -51.62 -8.63 32.54
CA LEU A 235 -52.44 -7.50 33.04
C LEU A 235 -53.74 -7.36 32.27
N LYS A 236 -53.78 -7.57 30.98
CA LYS A 236 -55.00 -7.57 30.18
C LYS A 236 -55.96 -8.67 30.65
N LYS A 237 -55.46 -9.86 30.93
CA LYS A 237 -56.28 -10.98 31.45
C LYS A 237 -56.84 -10.65 32.80
N GLU A 238 -56.01 -10.18 33.73
CA GLU A 238 -56.45 -9.78 35.08
C GLU A 238 -57.50 -8.67 35.01
N LEU A 239 -57.35 -7.68 34.16
CA LEU A 239 -58.31 -6.60 33.93
C LEU A 239 -59.66 -7.14 33.41
N SER A 240 -59.60 -8.09 32.47
CA SER A 240 -60.82 -8.72 31.93
C SER A 240 -61.60 -9.51 32.99
N GLU A 241 -60.89 -10.23 33.85
CA GLU A 241 -61.46 -10.96 34.96
C GLU A 241 -62.09 -10.04 36.01
N LEU A 242 -61.46 -8.92 36.31
CA LEU A 242 -62.00 -7.90 37.25
C LEU A 242 -63.28 -7.24 36.67
N LYS A 243 -63.28 -6.89 35.41
CA LYS A 243 -64.47 -6.33 34.74
C LYS A 243 -65.64 -7.33 34.74
N GLY A 244 -65.40 -8.64 34.55
CA GLY A 244 -66.39 -9.66 34.60
C GLY A 244 -66.98 -9.88 36.04
N LYS A 245 -66.23 -9.56 37.11
CA LYS A 245 -66.69 -9.65 38.47
C LYS A 245 -67.44 -8.41 38.96
N GLY A 246 -67.19 -7.23 38.40
CA GLY A 246 -67.83 -5.97 38.80
C GLY A 246 -69.18 -5.69 38.12
N GLY A 247 -69.64 -6.56 37.25
CA GLY A 247 -70.93 -6.46 36.51
C GLY A 247 -72.06 -7.34 37.06
N LYS A 248 -71.97 -7.78 38.31
CA LYS A 248 -73.06 -8.49 39.02
C LYS A 248 -73.69 -7.62 40.10
#